data_0af0c9788affb0c614766f083043c667
#
_entry.id   0af0c9788affb0c614766f083043c667
#
_cell.length_a   1.000
_cell.length_b   1.000
_cell.length_c   1.000
_cell.angle_alpha   90.00
_cell.angle_beta   90.00
_cell.angle_gamma   90.00
#
_symmetry.space_group_name_H-M   'P 1'
#
loop_
_entity.id
_entity.type
_entity.pdbx_description
1 polymer ?
#
loop_
_entity_poly.entity_id
_entity_poly.type
_entity_poly.pdbx_seq_one_letter_code
_entity_poly.pdbx_strand_id
1 'polypeptide(L)'
;MQAAKLFSPREAAQVLGISYPTLKQWIYKGKIRTVKTAGGHHRVPEQQIDKFLYHASETGDVRERRNNFRKVSGRNQLIGRVTDIKTQGLMAQVTLSIGGQRITSIITADAVREMRLQKGQTVAALIKSTEVMILRV
;
A
#
# COMPACT_ATOMS: atom_id res chain seq x y z
N MET A 1 -1.22 17.61 -10.25
CA MET A 1 -0.33 16.89 -9.30
C MET A 1 -0.99 16.86 -7.93
N GLN A 2 -1.24 15.70 -7.40
CA GLN A 2 -1.64 15.59 -6.00
C GLN A 2 -0.39 15.75 -5.13
N ALA A 3 -0.47 16.59 -4.11
CA ALA A 3 0.60 16.70 -3.12
C ALA A 3 0.82 15.31 -2.47
N ALA A 4 2.07 14.90 -2.31
CA ALA A 4 2.42 13.66 -1.63
C ALA A 4 1.88 13.69 -0.20
N LYS A 5 1.21 12.63 0.21
CA LYS A 5 0.72 12.50 1.58
C LYS A 5 1.91 12.34 2.53
N LEU A 6 1.89 13.09 3.61
CA LEU A 6 2.90 13.05 4.65
C LEU A 6 2.30 12.43 5.93
N PHE A 7 3.01 11.49 6.50
CA PHE A 7 2.62 10.82 7.74
C PHE A 7 3.44 11.35 8.91
N SER A 8 2.82 11.49 10.07
CA SER A 8 3.57 11.66 11.29
C SER A 8 4.40 10.38 11.59
N PRO A 9 5.50 10.46 12.35
CA PRO A 9 6.27 9.26 12.67
C PRO A 9 5.44 8.18 13.36
N ARG A 10 4.48 8.54 14.19
CA ARG A 10 3.59 7.57 14.87
C ARG A 10 2.66 6.87 13.88
N GLU A 11 2.05 7.62 12.99
CA GLU A 11 1.21 7.05 11.92
C GLU A 11 2.02 6.14 10.99
N ALA A 12 3.22 6.57 10.61
CA ALA A 12 4.12 5.77 9.79
C ALA A 12 4.50 4.46 10.47
N ALA A 13 4.81 4.48 11.77
CA ALA A 13 5.09 3.27 12.53
C ALA A 13 3.91 2.30 12.55
N GLN A 14 2.69 2.81 12.74
CA GLN A 14 1.47 1.99 12.68
C GLN A 14 1.28 1.34 11.32
N VAL A 15 1.44 2.10 10.25
CA VAL A 15 1.28 1.59 8.87
C VAL A 15 2.33 0.53 8.55
N LEU A 16 3.56 0.72 9.01
CA LEU A 16 4.67 -0.23 8.80
C LEU A 16 4.61 -1.44 9.75
N GLY A 17 3.74 -1.43 10.76
CA GLY A 17 3.64 -2.50 11.74
C GLY A 17 4.85 -2.62 12.65
N ILE A 18 5.55 -1.52 12.90
CA ILE A 18 6.74 -1.45 13.77
C ILE A 18 6.48 -0.53 14.96
N SER A 19 7.32 -0.65 16.00
CA SER A 19 7.25 0.24 17.14
C SER A 19 7.74 1.66 16.79
N TYR A 20 7.24 2.66 17.48
CA TYR A 20 7.70 4.04 17.33
C TYR A 20 9.21 4.21 17.59
N PRO A 21 9.79 3.61 18.64
CA PRO A 21 11.25 3.63 18.84
C PRO A 21 12.03 3.03 17.67
N THR A 22 11.54 1.95 17.07
CA THR A 22 12.17 1.33 15.90
C THR A 22 12.16 2.29 14.71
N LEU A 23 11.03 2.96 14.45
CA LEU A 23 10.94 3.96 13.39
C LEU A 23 11.90 5.13 13.63
N LYS A 24 12.00 5.61 14.86
CA LYS A 24 12.98 6.65 15.22
C LYS A 24 14.40 6.25 14.87
N GLN A 25 14.79 5.01 15.18
CA GLN A 25 16.11 4.49 14.81
C GLN A 25 16.30 4.47 13.31
N TRP A 26 15.29 4.07 12.55
CA TRP A 26 15.35 4.05 11.10
C TRP A 26 15.53 5.45 10.49
N ILE A 27 14.85 6.43 11.05
CA ILE A 27 15.02 7.84 10.66
C ILE A 27 16.45 8.30 10.98
N TYR A 28 16.93 7.99 12.17
CA TYR A 28 18.26 8.40 12.62
C TYR A 28 19.39 7.78 11.80
N LYS A 29 19.24 6.51 11.43
CA LYS A 29 20.20 5.78 10.59
C LYS A 29 20.10 6.11 9.09
N GLY A 30 19.16 6.99 8.69
CA GLY A 30 18.93 7.31 7.28
C GLY A 30 18.29 6.19 6.47
N LYS A 31 17.78 5.15 7.13
CA LYS A 31 17.09 4.03 6.48
C LYS A 31 15.77 4.45 5.86
N ILE A 32 15.07 5.37 6.51
CA ILE A 32 13.86 6.02 6.01
C ILE A 32 14.08 7.53 5.91
N ARG A 33 13.78 8.13 4.77
CA ARG A 33 13.95 9.55 4.56
C ARG A 33 12.72 10.30 5.05
N THR A 34 12.93 11.43 5.69
CA THR A 34 11.87 12.29 6.20
C THR A 34 12.01 13.71 5.67
N VAL A 35 10.89 14.43 5.69
CA VAL A 35 10.83 15.88 5.44
C VAL A 35 10.53 16.56 6.76
N LYS A 36 11.21 17.66 7.05
CA LYS A 36 10.91 18.49 8.23
C LYS A 36 9.89 19.55 7.89
N THR A 37 8.90 19.71 8.77
CA THR A 37 7.98 20.86 8.70
C THR A 37 8.67 22.15 9.15
N ALA A 38 8.02 23.29 8.93
CA ALA A 38 8.53 24.61 9.38
C ALA A 38 8.81 24.62 10.90
N GLY A 39 8.08 23.84 11.70
CA GLY A 39 8.31 23.67 13.13
C GLY A 39 9.39 22.66 13.50
N GLY A 40 10.12 22.09 12.53
CA GLY A 40 11.19 21.13 12.77
C GLY A 40 10.72 19.69 13.03
N HIS A 41 9.44 19.40 12.85
CA HIS A 41 8.89 18.05 13.04
C HIS A 41 9.10 17.18 11.81
N HIS A 42 9.56 15.94 12.02
CA HIS A 42 9.70 14.98 10.95
C HIS A 42 8.34 14.53 10.40
N ARG A 43 8.28 14.39 9.08
CA ARG A 43 7.15 13.78 8.35
C ARG A 43 7.69 12.75 7.38
N VAL A 44 7.03 11.62 7.31
CA VAL A 44 7.42 10.50 6.44
C VAL A 44 6.57 10.57 5.17
N PRO A 45 7.18 10.79 3.99
CA PRO A 45 6.44 10.75 2.73
C PRO A 45 5.87 9.36 2.46
N GLU A 46 4.67 9.31 1.89
CA GLU A 46 3.99 8.07 1.51
C GLU A 46 4.88 7.13 0.69
N GLN A 47 5.66 7.67 -0.24
CA GLN A 47 6.58 6.91 -1.08
C GLN A 47 7.63 6.14 -0.27
N GLN A 48 8.09 6.69 0.85
CA GLN A 48 9.03 6.00 1.74
C GLN A 48 8.37 4.81 2.43
N ILE A 49 7.12 4.97 2.86
CA ILE A 49 6.34 3.88 3.46
C ILE A 49 6.12 2.77 2.45
N ASP A 50 5.69 3.12 1.25
CA ASP A 50 5.40 2.16 0.17
C ASP A 50 6.63 1.33 -0.21
N LYS A 51 7.82 1.93 -0.24
CA LYS A 51 9.08 1.20 -0.47
C LYS A 51 9.30 0.08 0.55
N PHE A 52 9.10 0.38 1.84
CA PHE A 52 9.28 -0.63 2.89
C PHE A 52 8.22 -1.73 2.83
N LEU A 53 6.98 -1.39 2.56
CA LEU A 53 5.91 -2.37 2.38
C LEU A 53 6.16 -3.26 1.16
N TYR A 54 6.65 -2.67 0.07
CA TYR A 54 7.00 -3.41 -1.14
C TYR A 54 8.14 -4.41 -0.87
N HIS A 55 9.22 -3.98 -0.24
CA HIS A 55 10.34 -4.85 0.13
C HIS A 55 9.94 -5.91 1.17
N ALA A 56 9.15 -5.55 2.17
CA ALA A 56 8.63 -6.52 3.12
C ALA A 56 7.77 -7.58 2.43
N SER A 57 7.05 -7.21 1.38
CA SER A 57 6.27 -8.14 0.57
C SER A 57 7.15 -9.05 -0.31
N GLU A 58 8.32 -8.59 -0.73
CA GLU A 58 9.30 -9.42 -1.46
C GLU A 58 9.96 -10.47 -0.57
N THR A 59 10.17 -10.16 0.70
CA THR A 59 10.79 -11.07 1.69
C THR A 59 9.81 -12.05 2.34
N GLY A 60 8.51 -11.83 2.22
CA GLY A 60 7.50 -12.78 2.65
C GLY A 60 7.52 -14.05 1.82
N ASP A 61 7.10 -15.16 2.37
CA ASP A 61 7.26 -16.51 1.82
C ASP A 61 6.98 -16.60 0.32
N VAL A 62 8.06 -16.63 -0.46
CA VAL A 62 8.05 -16.70 -1.93
C VAL A 62 7.30 -17.97 -2.41
N ARG A 63 7.32 -19.06 -1.60
CA ARG A 63 6.62 -20.29 -1.94
C ARG A 63 5.11 -20.11 -1.83
N GLU A 64 4.65 -19.47 -0.77
CA GLU A 64 3.23 -19.21 -0.55
C GLU A 64 2.64 -18.31 -1.63
N ARG A 65 3.38 -17.26 -2.01
CA ARG A 65 2.98 -16.38 -3.12
C ARG A 65 2.92 -17.13 -4.45
N ARG A 66 3.92 -17.95 -4.76
CA ARG A 66 3.93 -18.76 -5.99
C ARG A 66 2.76 -19.73 -6.02
N ASN A 67 2.43 -20.34 -4.88
CA ASN A 67 1.29 -21.26 -4.78
C ASN A 67 -0.03 -20.52 -4.96
N ASN A 68 -0.19 -19.35 -4.34
CA ASN A 68 -1.37 -18.52 -4.50
C ASN A 68 -1.49 -17.99 -5.93
N PHE A 69 -0.38 -17.58 -6.54
CA PHE A 69 -0.34 -17.16 -7.94
C PHE A 69 -0.81 -18.24 -8.90
N ARG A 70 -0.47 -19.50 -8.63
CA ARG A 70 -0.89 -20.64 -9.46
C ARG A 70 -2.36 -21.00 -9.32
N LYS A 71 -2.99 -20.64 -8.21
CA LYS A 71 -4.39 -20.96 -7.91
C LYS A 71 -5.40 -20.00 -8.55
N VAL A 72 -4.95 -18.86 -9.05
CA VAL A 72 -5.81 -17.83 -9.64
C VAL A 72 -5.45 -17.59 -11.11
N SER A 73 -6.45 -17.26 -11.90
CA SER A 73 -6.28 -17.01 -13.33
C SER A 73 -5.69 -15.63 -13.66
N GLY A 74 -5.78 -14.68 -12.73
CA GLY A 74 -5.15 -13.37 -12.89
C GLY A 74 -3.63 -13.45 -12.79
N ARG A 75 -2.92 -13.09 -13.85
CA ARG A 75 -1.46 -13.20 -13.91
C ARG A 75 -0.73 -11.95 -13.45
N ASN A 76 -1.41 -10.82 -13.42
CA ASN A 76 -0.84 -9.57 -12.92
C ASN A 76 -1.26 -9.39 -11.46
N GLN A 77 -0.29 -9.49 -10.57
CA GLN A 77 -0.48 -9.25 -9.14
C GLN A 77 0.36 -8.05 -8.74
N LEU A 78 -0.31 -7.00 -8.30
CA LEU A 78 0.32 -5.76 -7.87
C LEU A 78 0.08 -5.59 -6.38
N ILE A 79 1.13 -5.67 -5.59
CA ILE A 79 1.04 -5.52 -4.13
C ILE A 79 1.10 -4.05 -3.78
N GLY A 80 0.13 -3.59 -3.01
CA GLY A 80 0.02 -2.21 -2.60
C GLY A 80 -0.64 -2.05 -1.25
N ARG A 81 -0.71 -0.81 -0.81
CA ARG A 81 -1.33 -0.42 0.44
C ARG A 81 -2.68 0.24 0.18
N VAL A 82 -3.69 -0.17 0.92
CA VAL A 82 -5.01 0.48 0.86
C VAL A 82 -4.91 1.91 1.38
N THR A 83 -5.22 2.88 0.53
CA THR A 83 -5.21 4.30 0.89
C THR A 83 -6.58 4.86 1.17
N ASP A 84 -7.61 4.30 0.54
CA ASP A 84 -8.98 4.76 0.72
C ASP A 84 -9.99 3.64 0.43
N ILE A 85 -11.10 3.68 1.15
CA ILE A 85 -12.26 2.80 0.94
C ILE A 85 -13.51 3.68 1.00
N LYS A 86 -14.26 3.73 -0.10
CA LYS A 86 -15.53 4.43 -0.18
C LYS A 86 -16.64 3.43 -0.46
N THR A 87 -17.62 3.35 0.42
CA THR A 87 -18.75 2.44 0.27
C THR A 87 -20.02 3.23 -0.04
N GLN A 88 -20.74 2.80 -1.05
CA GLN A 88 -22.05 3.35 -1.41
C GLN A 88 -22.98 2.21 -1.82
N GLY A 89 -24.02 2.00 -1.04
CA GLY A 89 -24.98 0.91 -1.29
C GLY A 89 -24.30 -0.45 -1.27
N LEU A 90 -24.44 -1.20 -2.35
CA LEU A 90 -23.90 -2.55 -2.50
C LEU A 90 -22.45 -2.59 -2.97
N MET A 91 -21.88 -1.46 -3.36
CA MET A 91 -20.56 -1.39 -3.97
C MET A 91 -19.59 -0.59 -3.11
N ALA A 92 -18.31 -0.90 -3.25
CA ALA A 92 -17.22 -0.18 -2.62
C ALA A 92 -16.09 0.09 -3.61
N GLN A 93 -15.52 1.29 -3.51
CA GLN A 93 -14.33 1.66 -4.24
C GLN A 93 -13.12 1.55 -3.31
N VAL A 94 -12.17 0.72 -3.67
CA VAL A 94 -10.92 0.53 -2.93
C VAL A 94 -9.77 1.10 -3.75
N THR A 95 -9.02 2.01 -3.17
CA THR A 95 -7.86 2.61 -3.80
C THR A 95 -6.58 2.09 -3.15
N LEU A 96 -5.64 1.65 -3.97
CA LEU A 96 -4.33 1.15 -3.56
C LEU A 96 -3.25 2.11 -4.03
N SER A 97 -2.23 2.30 -3.19
CA SER A 97 -0.97 2.94 -3.58
C SER A 97 0.08 1.86 -3.87
N ILE A 98 0.70 1.95 -5.03
CA ILE A 98 1.74 1.04 -5.48
C ILE A 98 2.92 1.87 -5.96
N GLY A 99 3.93 2.05 -5.09
CA GLY A 99 5.15 2.78 -5.45
C GLY A 99 4.92 4.20 -5.97
N GLY A 100 3.95 4.92 -5.41
CA GLY A 100 3.59 6.27 -5.83
C GLY A 100 2.52 6.34 -6.94
N GLN A 101 2.12 5.20 -7.48
CA GLN A 101 0.99 5.08 -8.41
C GLN A 101 -0.25 4.57 -7.67
N ARG A 102 -1.41 4.83 -8.24
CA ARG A 102 -2.69 4.41 -7.65
C ARG A 102 -3.45 3.50 -8.57
N ILE A 103 -4.04 2.46 -7.98
CA ILE A 103 -4.99 1.58 -8.65
C ILE A 103 -6.30 1.63 -7.88
N THR A 104 -7.39 1.77 -8.61
CA THR A 104 -8.74 1.78 -8.06
C THR A 104 -9.49 0.55 -8.50
N SER A 105 -10.13 -0.12 -7.56
CA SER A 105 -10.99 -1.27 -7.80
C SER A 105 -12.39 -1.02 -7.28
N ILE A 106 -13.40 -1.48 -8.01
CA ILE A 106 -14.78 -1.52 -7.55
C ILE A 106 -15.12 -2.96 -7.22
N ILE A 107 -15.42 -3.20 -5.96
CA ILE A 107 -15.85 -4.52 -5.45
C ILE A 107 -17.16 -4.37 -4.67
N THR A 108 -17.75 -5.48 -4.26
CA THR A 108 -18.94 -5.41 -3.44
C THR A 108 -18.62 -4.95 -2.02
N ALA A 109 -19.55 -4.25 -1.40
CA ALA A 109 -19.42 -3.87 0.01
C ALA A 109 -19.29 -5.10 0.90
N ASP A 110 -19.94 -6.23 0.55
CA ASP A 110 -19.79 -7.49 1.26
C ASP A 110 -18.37 -8.03 1.19
N ALA A 111 -17.71 -7.96 0.03
CA ALA A 111 -16.34 -8.38 -0.13
C ALA A 111 -15.38 -7.57 0.77
N VAL A 112 -15.61 -6.27 0.90
CA VAL A 112 -14.83 -5.42 1.83
C VAL A 112 -14.98 -5.93 3.27
N ARG A 113 -16.20 -6.24 3.69
CA ARG A 113 -16.49 -6.74 5.04
C ARG A 113 -15.89 -8.13 5.28
N GLU A 114 -16.09 -9.05 4.36
CA GLU A 114 -15.59 -10.43 4.47
C GLU A 114 -14.07 -10.48 4.54
N MET A 115 -13.41 -9.70 3.71
CA MET A 115 -11.94 -9.58 3.72
C MET A 115 -11.42 -8.69 4.85
N ARG A 116 -12.30 -8.01 5.58
CA ARG A 116 -11.93 -7.04 6.64
C ARG A 116 -10.92 -6.00 6.16
N LEU A 117 -11.16 -5.46 4.97
CA LEU A 117 -10.27 -4.46 4.38
C LEU A 117 -10.28 -3.16 5.18
N GLN A 118 -9.09 -2.63 5.44
CA GLN A 118 -8.89 -1.39 6.18
C GLN A 118 -7.80 -0.55 5.52
N LYS A 119 -7.89 0.76 5.70
CA LYS A 119 -6.82 1.70 5.29
C LYS A 119 -5.49 1.32 5.94
N GLY A 120 -4.41 1.38 5.17
CA GLY A 120 -3.07 1.04 5.61
C GLY A 120 -2.70 -0.44 5.47
N GLN A 121 -3.66 -1.28 5.16
CA GLN A 121 -3.45 -2.72 4.98
C GLN A 121 -2.76 -3.01 3.66
N THR A 122 -1.84 -3.98 3.66
CA THR A 122 -1.19 -4.46 2.43
C THR A 122 -2.06 -5.53 1.78
N VAL A 123 -2.36 -5.34 0.51
CA VAL A 123 -3.19 -6.24 -0.30
C VAL A 123 -2.61 -6.39 -1.70
N ALA A 124 -3.10 -7.34 -2.47
CA ALA A 124 -2.74 -7.51 -3.86
C ALA A 124 -3.92 -7.18 -4.78
N ALA A 125 -3.66 -6.39 -5.81
CA ALA A 125 -4.58 -6.22 -6.93
C ALA A 125 -4.32 -7.31 -7.96
N LEU A 126 -5.35 -8.04 -8.36
CA LEU A 126 -5.31 -9.05 -9.40
C LEU A 126 -5.92 -8.47 -10.68
N ILE A 127 -5.17 -8.51 -11.77
CA ILE A 127 -5.64 -8.00 -13.06
C ILE A 127 -5.45 -9.08 -14.11
N LYS A 128 -6.53 -9.46 -14.78
CA LYS A 128 -6.44 -10.38 -15.92
C LYS A 128 -5.65 -9.75 -17.06
N SER A 129 -4.79 -10.53 -17.68
CA SER A 129 -3.96 -10.06 -18.78
C SER A 129 -4.77 -9.48 -19.94
N THR A 130 -5.97 -9.99 -20.17
CA THR A 130 -6.91 -9.53 -21.20
C THR A 130 -7.53 -8.16 -20.89
N GLU A 131 -7.49 -7.71 -19.63
CA GLU A 131 -8.07 -6.44 -19.19
C GLU A 131 -7.04 -5.30 -19.12
N VAL A 132 -5.77 -5.59 -19.40
CA VAL A 132 -4.72 -4.58 -19.37
C VAL A 132 -4.61 -3.90 -20.71
N MET A 133 -4.78 -2.57 -20.72
CA MET A 133 -4.59 -1.74 -21.90
C MET A 133 -3.23 -1.06 -21.87
N ILE A 134 -2.64 -0.86 -23.02
CA ILE A 134 -1.34 -0.21 -23.16
C ILE A 134 -1.51 1.15 -23.82
N LEU A 135 -0.91 2.15 -23.22
CA LEU A 135 -0.85 3.51 -23.75
C LEU A 135 0.61 3.91 -23.92
N ARG A 136 0.95 4.41 -25.08
CA ARG A 136 2.26 5.04 -25.32
C ARG A 136 2.23 6.49 -24.78
N VAL A 137 3.20 6.83 -23.97
CA VAL A 137 3.39 8.17 -23.42
C VAL A 137 4.56 8.88 -24.07
#